data_54fed19ec593a2586c7d876ae5ad78a3
#
_entry.id   54fed19ec593a2586c7d876ae5ad78a3
#
_cell.length_a   1.000
_cell.length_b   1.000
_cell.length_c   1.000
_cell.angle_alpha   90.00
_cell.angle_beta   90.00
_cell.angle_gamma   90.00
#
_symmetry.space_group_name_H-M   'P 1'
#
loop_
_entity.id
_entity.type
_entity.pdbx_description
1 polymer ?
#
loop_
_entity_poly.entity_id
_entity_poly.type
_entity_poly.pdbx_seq_one_letter_code
_entity_poly.pdbx_strand_id
1 'polypeptide(L)'
;MVLSLKDLGLADESYSSMGGRYIMALDSGTTSVRALIVDEYDCVVAQASRRVKTFYPKPGWVEQDPVEILASQIAVMMEVQFKSGIHSDRIAAIGITNQRETTVVWDRDSGQPIHNAIGWQCRRTADISDRLIDEGKADEIRAKTGLMPDPYFSGTKIKWILDNVDGARAAAEAGELMFGTIDTWLIYNLTGGEVFATDYTNASRTMLFNIHTLDWDDEL
;
A
#
# COMPACT_ATOMS: atom_id res chain seq x y z
N MET A 1 -0.06 -3.33 -9.83
CA MET A 1 0.52 -2.23 -10.63
C MET A 1 1.94 -2.62 -11.01
N VAL A 2 2.36 -2.34 -12.23
CA VAL A 2 3.73 -2.59 -12.71
C VAL A 2 4.33 -1.23 -13.06
N LEU A 3 5.41 -0.87 -12.39
CA LEU A 3 6.21 0.33 -12.68
C LEU A 3 7.45 -0.09 -13.46
N SER A 4 7.75 0.58 -14.57
CA SER A 4 9.03 0.38 -15.25
C SER A 4 10.13 1.14 -14.52
N LEU A 5 11.38 0.68 -14.61
CA LEU A 5 12.52 1.43 -14.07
C LEU A 5 12.67 2.81 -14.71
N LYS A 6 12.14 2.98 -15.93
CA LYS A 6 12.06 4.27 -16.63
C LYS A 6 11.06 5.22 -15.92
N ASP A 7 9.92 4.69 -15.44
CA ASP A 7 8.93 5.46 -14.70
C ASP A 7 9.46 5.91 -13.32
N LEU A 8 10.48 5.22 -12.83
CA LEU A 8 11.18 5.52 -11.58
C LEU A 8 12.44 6.39 -11.77
N GLY A 9 12.75 6.83 -13.01
CA GLY A 9 13.98 7.57 -13.31
C GLY A 9 15.28 6.75 -13.13
N LEU A 10 15.18 5.42 -13.02
CA LEU A 10 16.29 4.52 -12.69
C LEU A 10 16.89 3.79 -13.90
N ALA A 11 16.39 4.04 -15.11
CA ALA A 11 16.89 3.42 -16.34
C ALA A 11 17.47 4.44 -17.32
N ASP A 12 18.71 4.23 -17.73
CA ASP A 12 19.32 4.91 -18.87
C ASP A 12 19.02 4.13 -20.17
N GLU A 13 18.69 4.84 -21.25
CA GLU A 13 18.32 4.24 -22.56
C GLU A 13 19.49 3.50 -23.25
N SER A 14 20.71 3.61 -22.75
CA SER A 14 21.92 3.04 -23.39
C SER A 14 22.15 1.55 -23.18
N TYR A 15 21.36 0.86 -22.31
CA TYR A 15 21.61 -0.53 -21.89
C TYR A 15 20.76 -1.62 -22.57
N SER A 16 20.18 -1.37 -23.74
CA SER A 16 19.19 -2.26 -24.35
C SER A 16 19.73 -3.50 -25.10
N SER A 17 21.04 -3.81 -25.07
CA SER A 17 21.59 -4.73 -26.07
C SER A 17 22.24 -6.04 -25.63
N MET A 18 22.36 -6.39 -24.34
CA MET A 18 22.97 -7.67 -23.96
C MET A 18 22.37 -8.32 -22.71
N GLY A 19 21.55 -9.33 -22.94
CA GLY A 19 21.17 -10.34 -21.92
C GLY A 19 19.74 -10.20 -21.41
N GLY A 20 19.13 -11.33 -21.03
CA GLY A 20 17.73 -11.46 -20.57
C GLY A 20 17.28 -10.39 -19.57
N ARG A 21 16.03 -9.99 -19.70
CA ARG A 21 15.39 -9.02 -18.82
C ARG A 21 14.73 -9.77 -17.67
N TYR A 22 14.76 -9.17 -16.50
CA TYR A 22 14.14 -9.73 -15.30
C TYR A 22 13.06 -8.79 -14.78
N ILE A 23 12.11 -9.36 -14.06
CA ILE A 23 11.12 -8.61 -13.29
C ILE A 23 11.37 -8.89 -11.82
N MET A 24 11.32 -7.85 -10.97
CA MET A 24 11.29 -8.02 -9.53
C MET A 24 9.83 -7.95 -9.07
N ALA A 25 9.32 -9.02 -8.46
CA ALA A 25 8.00 -9.06 -7.86
C ALA A 25 8.12 -8.86 -6.34
N LEU A 26 7.39 -7.87 -5.81
CA LEU A 26 7.28 -7.58 -4.39
C LEU A 26 5.91 -8.05 -3.88
N ASP A 27 5.92 -8.85 -2.82
CA ASP A 27 4.72 -9.30 -2.12
C ASP A 27 4.77 -8.80 -0.67
N SER A 28 4.04 -7.73 -0.40
CA SER A 28 3.93 -7.15 0.94
C SER A 28 2.70 -7.70 1.67
N GLY A 29 2.81 -8.94 2.14
CA GLY A 29 1.73 -9.65 2.80
C GLY A 29 1.51 -9.24 4.25
N THR A 30 0.49 -9.85 4.87
CA THR A 30 0.11 -9.56 6.27
C THR A 30 1.15 -10.03 7.28
N THR A 31 1.78 -11.18 7.04
CA THR A 31 2.71 -11.80 8.01
C THR A 31 4.16 -11.69 7.60
N SER A 32 4.41 -11.43 6.33
CA SER A 32 5.75 -11.35 5.76
C SER A 32 5.76 -10.54 4.49
N VAL A 33 6.90 -9.93 4.21
CA VAL A 33 7.24 -9.36 2.91
C VAL A 33 8.14 -10.31 2.14
N ARG A 34 8.05 -10.26 0.82
CA ARG A 34 8.82 -11.12 -0.08
C ARG A 34 9.27 -10.33 -1.30
N ALA A 35 10.43 -10.71 -1.85
CA ALA A 35 10.87 -10.29 -3.17
C ALA A 35 11.32 -11.50 -3.99
N LEU A 36 10.95 -11.53 -5.25
CA LEU A 36 11.33 -12.55 -6.23
C LEU A 36 11.94 -11.86 -7.44
N ILE A 37 12.94 -12.49 -8.06
CA ILE A 37 13.39 -12.13 -9.40
C ILE A 37 12.96 -13.25 -10.35
N VAL A 38 12.25 -12.86 -11.42
CA VAL A 38 11.69 -13.76 -12.43
C VAL A 38 12.31 -13.43 -13.77
N ASP A 39 12.68 -14.46 -14.52
CA ASP A 39 13.25 -14.32 -15.88
C ASP A 39 12.14 -14.27 -16.97
N GLU A 40 12.56 -14.13 -18.21
CA GLU A 40 11.66 -14.07 -19.39
C GLU A 40 10.94 -15.39 -19.71
N TYR A 41 11.26 -16.47 -18.99
CA TYR A 41 10.64 -17.80 -19.11
C TYR A 41 9.72 -18.12 -17.93
N ASP A 42 9.32 -17.11 -17.13
CA ASP A 42 8.54 -17.22 -15.90
C ASP A 42 9.19 -18.07 -14.80
N CYS A 43 10.53 -18.26 -14.86
CA CYS A 43 11.26 -18.99 -13.84
C CYS A 43 11.69 -18.08 -12.70
N VAL A 44 11.45 -18.48 -11.46
CA VAL A 44 11.95 -17.78 -10.28
C VAL A 44 13.44 -18.07 -10.13
N VAL A 45 14.26 -17.03 -10.38
CA VAL A 45 15.73 -17.11 -10.29
C VAL A 45 16.21 -17.06 -8.84
N ALA A 46 15.60 -16.20 -8.04
CA ALA A 46 15.90 -16.06 -6.62
C ALA A 46 14.70 -15.51 -5.87
N GLN A 47 14.65 -15.80 -4.56
CA GLN A 47 13.66 -15.23 -3.66
C GLN A 47 14.25 -14.93 -2.28
N ALA A 48 13.67 -13.96 -1.60
CA ALA A 48 13.93 -13.63 -0.21
C ALA A 48 12.63 -13.27 0.49
N SER A 49 12.54 -13.52 1.80
CA SER A 49 11.36 -13.15 2.59
C SER A 49 11.74 -12.82 4.03
N ARG A 50 10.98 -11.90 4.65
CA ARG A 50 11.10 -11.54 6.06
C ARG A 50 9.73 -11.43 6.71
N ARG A 51 9.64 -11.82 7.97
CA ARG A 51 8.43 -11.60 8.76
C ARG A 51 8.30 -10.13 9.12
N VAL A 52 7.06 -9.65 9.17
CA VAL A 52 6.68 -8.32 9.67
C VAL A 52 5.95 -8.49 10.98
N LYS A 53 6.27 -7.64 11.94
CA LYS A 53 5.67 -7.69 13.28
C LYS A 53 4.25 -7.12 13.23
N THR A 54 3.33 -7.81 13.88
CA THR A 54 1.97 -7.34 14.11
C THR A 54 1.76 -7.03 15.59
N PHE A 55 1.14 -5.89 15.88
CA PHE A 55 0.82 -5.44 17.22
C PHE A 55 -0.66 -5.58 17.49
N TYR A 56 -1.02 -5.91 18.71
CA TYR A 56 -2.40 -6.07 19.20
C TYR A 56 -2.62 -5.17 20.43
N PRO A 57 -2.73 -3.83 20.26
CA PRO A 57 -2.77 -2.89 21.39
C PRO A 57 -3.96 -3.09 22.33
N LYS A 58 -5.10 -3.53 21.77
CA LYS A 58 -6.33 -3.85 22.50
C LYS A 58 -7.02 -5.05 21.82
N PRO A 59 -7.97 -5.73 22.49
CA PRO A 59 -8.77 -6.78 21.87
C PRO A 59 -9.43 -6.29 20.57
N GLY A 60 -9.25 -7.03 19.49
CA GLY A 60 -9.74 -6.68 18.16
C GLY A 60 -8.97 -5.61 17.40
N TRP A 61 -7.92 -5.04 17.99
CA TRP A 61 -7.05 -4.06 17.32
C TRP A 61 -5.84 -4.76 16.70
N VAL A 62 -5.54 -4.40 15.47
CA VAL A 62 -4.43 -4.97 14.71
C VAL A 62 -3.67 -3.85 14.01
N GLU A 63 -2.38 -3.74 14.28
CA GLU A 63 -1.51 -2.70 13.76
C GLU A 63 -0.18 -3.27 13.27
N GLN A 64 0.44 -2.56 12.34
CA GLN A 64 1.81 -2.80 11.90
C GLN A 64 2.56 -1.46 11.79
N ASP A 65 3.87 -1.50 11.98
CA ASP A 65 4.71 -0.32 11.76
C ASP A 65 4.98 -0.15 10.25
N PRO A 66 4.52 0.94 9.61
CA PRO A 66 4.76 1.17 8.18
C PRO A 66 6.25 1.29 7.84
N VAL A 67 7.05 1.82 8.76
CA VAL A 67 8.50 1.95 8.58
C VAL A 67 9.17 0.58 8.60
N GLU A 68 8.75 -0.33 9.50
CA GLU A 68 9.22 -1.71 9.52
C GLU A 68 8.83 -2.45 8.24
N ILE A 69 7.61 -2.26 7.73
CA ILE A 69 7.17 -2.85 6.46
C ILE A 69 8.09 -2.41 5.32
N LEU A 70 8.33 -1.10 5.19
CA LEU A 70 9.20 -0.53 4.16
C LEU A 70 10.64 -1.05 4.28
N ALA A 71 11.22 -0.96 5.47
CA ALA A 71 12.58 -1.41 5.72
C ALA A 71 12.76 -2.91 5.44
N SER A 72 11.78 -3.72 5.81
CA SER A 72 11.78 -5.16 5.53
C SER A 72 11.65 -5.44 4.03
N GLN A 73 10.81 -4.68 3.30
CA GLN A 73 10.66 -4.81 1.86
C GLN A 73 11.96 -4.45 1.13
N ILE A 74 12.60 -3.33 1.48
CA ILE A 74 13.91 -2.94 0.91
C ILE A 74 14.97 -4.01 1.21
N ALA A 75 14.99 -4.54 2.43
CA ALA A 75 15.96 -5.55 2.80
C ALA A 75 15.81 -6.84 1.98
N VAL A 76 14.58 -7.32 1.70
CA VAL A 76 14.39 -8.50 0.84
C VAL A 76 14.68 -8.21 -0.64
N MET A 77 14.46 -6.97 -1.11
CA MET A 77 14.87 -6.53 -2.45
C MET A 77 16.40 -6.61 -2.61
N MET A 78 17.14 -6.08 -1.65
CA MET A 78 18.61 -6.16 -1.66
C MET A 78 19.11 -7.60 -1.56
N GLU A 79 18.49 -8.39 -0.69
CA GLU A 79 18.85 -9.79 -0.48
C GLU A 79 18.63 -10.65 -1.73
N VAL A 80 17.51 -10.45 -2.45
CA VAL A 80 17.23 -11.22 -3.66
C VAL A 80 18.16 -10.83 -4.82
N GLN A 81 18.53 -9.54 -4.94
CA GLN A 81 19.56 -9.10 -5.90
C GLN A 81 20.91 -9.73 -5.59
N PHE A 82 21.33 -9.70 -4.34
CA PHE A 82 22.61 -10.33 -3.93
C PHE A 82 22.61 -11.84 -4.22
N LYS A 83 21.54 -12.55 -3.88
CA LYS A 83 21.41 -14.00 -4.11
C LYS A 83 21.43 -14.36 -5.59
N SER A 84 20.79 -13.57 -6.43
CA SER A 84 20.70 -13.84 -7.87
C SER A 84 21.98 -13.45 -8.63
N GLY A 85 22.78 -12.53 -8.09
CA GLY A 85 23.88 -11.91 -8.82
C GLY A 85 23.43 -11.01 -10.00
N ILE A 86 22.11 -10.74 -10.10
CA ILE A 86 21.57 -9.90 -11.19
C ILE A 86 21.73 -8.44 -10.81
N HIS A 87 22.38 -7.70 -11.70
CA HIS A 87 22.57 -6.27 -11.55
C HIS A 87 21.23 -5.52 -11.76
N SER A 88 21.05 -4.38 -11.09
CA SER A 88 19.79 -3.60 -11.12
C SER A 88 19.39 -3.12 -12.52
N ASP A 89 20.37 -2.81 -13.39
CA ASP A 89 20.15 -2.41 -14.79
C ASP A 89 19.49 -3.49 -15.67
N ARG A 90 19.50 -4.75 -15.20
CA ARG A 90 18.83 -5.86 -15.86
C ARG A 90 17.41 -6.12 -15.36
N ILE A 91 16.97 -5.39 -14.34
CA ILE A 91 15.57 -5.46 -13.83
C ILE A 91 14.75 -4.45 -14.62
N ALA A 92 13.93 -4.94 -15.53
CA ALA A 92 13.13 -4.11 -16.43
C ALA A 92 11.93 -3.44 -15.75
N ALA A 93 11.40 -4.06 -14.69
CA ALA A 93 10.23 -3.56 -13.97
C ALA A 93 10.16 -4.14 -12.55
N ILE A 94 9.44 -3.42 -11.69
CA ILE A 94 9.03 -3.90 -10.35
C ILE A 94 7.51 -4.03 -10.33
N GLY A 95 7.01 -5.21 -10.02
CA GLY A 95 5.57 -5.45 -9.76
C GLY A 95 5.33 -5.53 -8.26
N ILE A 96 4.24 -4.90 -7.79
CA ILE A 96 3.89 -4.88 -6.37
C ILE A 96 2.52 -5.54 -6.17
N THR A 97 2.46 -6.50 -5.25
CA THR A 97 1.23 -7.00 -4.64
C THR A 97 1.31 -6.83 -3.13
N ASN A 98 0.17 -6.67 -2.46
CA ASN A 98 0.15 -6.31 -1.05
C ASN A 98 -1.10 -6.82 -0.32
N GLN A 99 -1.03 -6.82 1.01
CA GLN A 99 -2.22 -6.86 1.86
C GLN A 99 -3.06 -5.62 1.57
N ARG A 100 -4.24 -5.81 1.00
CA ARG A 100 -5.15 -4.69 0.70
C ARG A 100 -5.81 -4.17 1.97
N GLU A 101 -6.48 -3.02 1.89
CA GLU A 101 -7.27 -2.37 2.95
C GLU A 101 -6.45 -1.91 4.17
N THR A 102 -5.24 -2.41 4.39
CA THR A 102 -4.34 -1.90 5.43
C THR A 102 -3.99 -0.46 5.12
N THR A 103 -4.24 0.42 6.09
CA THR A 103 -4.27 1.87 5.89
C THR A 103 -3.07 2.54 6.54
N VAL A 104 -2.36 3.37 5.79
CA VAL A 104 -1.27 4.22 6.25
C VAL A 104 -1.66 5.68 6.02
N VAL A 105 -1.43 6.54 7.02
CA VAL A 105 -1.53 8.00 6.89
C VAL A 105 -0.20 8.59 7.32
N TRP A 106 0.33 9.51 6.50
CA TRP A 106 1.63 10.11 6.76
C TRP A 106 1.62 11.62 6.46
N ASP A 107 2.52 12.32 7.11
CA ASP A 107 2.78 13.73 6.86
C ASP A 107 3.46 13.93 5.50
N ARG A 108 2.95 14.83 4.70
CA ARG A 108 3.38 15.06 3.30
C ARG A 108 4.83 15.55 3.21
N ASP A 109 5.22 16.43 4.12
CA ASP A 109 6.52 17.11 4.04
C ASP A 109 7.64 16.24 4.59
N SER A 110 7.40 15.57 5.71
CA SER A 110 8.39 14.71 6.35
C SER A 110 8.39 13.28 5.84
N GLY A 111 7.32 12.82 5.20
CA GLY A 111 7.12 11.44 4.79
C GLY A 111 6.92 10.48 5.97
N GLN A 112 6.74 10.99 7.21
CA GLN A 112 6.63 10.16 8.41
C GLN A 112 5.18 9.74 8.67
N PRO A 113 4.91 8.45 8.96
CA PRO A 113 3.59 8.01 9.38
C PRO A 113 3.18 8.70 10.68
N ILE A 114 1.94 9.20 10.74
CA ILE A 114 1.40 9.83 11.96
C ILE A 114 0.83 8.80 12.94
N HIS A 115 0.64 7.56 12.49
CA HIS A 115 0.14 6.44 13.27
C HIS A 115 0.62 5.12 12.66
N ASN A 116 0.64 4.04 13.45
CA ASN A 116 0.84 2.69 12.90
C ASN A 116 -0.19 2.39 11.80
N ALA A 117 0.19 1.60 10.80
CA ALA A 117 -0.75 1.10 9.80
C ALA A 117 -1.87 0.31 10.49
N ILE A 118 -3.13 0.68 10.26
CA ILE A 118 -4.28 -0.07 10.76
C ILE A 118 -4.56 -1.21 9.81
N GLY A 119 -4.33 -2.45 10.30
CA GLY A 119 -4.48 -3.66 9.50
C GLY A 119 -5.91 -3.93 9.05
N TRP A 120 -6.06 -4.65 7.94
CA TRP A 120 -7.36 -5.06 7.40
C TRP A 120 -8.20 -5.90 8.38
N GLN A 121 -7.55 -6.64 9.27
CA GLN A 121 -8.20 -7.47 10.30
C GLN A 121 -8.72 -6.66 11.50
N CYS A 122 -8.34 -5.37 11.60
CA CYS A 122 -8.65 -4.54 12.76
C CYS A 122 -10.14 -4.23 12.84
N ARG A 123 -10.73 -4.43 14.04
CA ARG A 123 -12.16 -4.20 14.30
C ARG A 123 -12.46 -2.90 15.04
N ARG A 124 -11.45 -2.01 15.25
CA ARG A 124 -11.59 -0.77 16.04
C ARG A 124 -12.62 0.22 15.50
N THR A 125 -12.97 0.09 14.22
CA THR A 125 -13.92 0.98 13.54
C THR A 125 -15.30 0.36 13.33
N ALA A 126 -15.62 -0.71 14.06
CA ALA A 126 -16.92 -1.38 13.94
C ALA A 126 -18.09 -0.42 14.24
N ASP A 127 -17.94 0.40 15.28
CA ASP A 127 -18.93 1.43 15.65
C ASP A 127 -19.13 2.51 14.58
N ILE A 128 -18.10 2.81 13.78
CA ILE A 128 -18.22 3.74 12.63
C ILE A 128 -19.00 3.06 11.52
N SER A 129 -18.73 1.79 11.22
CA SER A 129 -19.44 1.04 10.21
C SER A 129 -20.92 0.85 10.59
N ASP A 130 -21.19 0.52 11.85
CA ASP A 130 -22.55 0.35 12.37
C ASP A 130 -23.35 1.66 12.25
N ARG A 131 -22.74 2.81 12.59
CA ARG A 131 -23.38 4.13 12.41
C ARG A 131 -23.71 4.42 10.95
N LEU A 132 -22.84 4.12 9.99
CA LEU A 132 -23.13 4.31 8.57
C LEU A 132 -24.33 3.48 8.11
N ILE A 133 -24.51 2.29 8.66
CA ILE A 133 -25.68 1.43 8.39
C ILE A 133 -26.92 2.02 9.02
N ASP A 134 -26.88 2.42 10.30
CA ASP A 134 -28.01 3.00 11.04
C ASP A 134 -28.49 4.34 10.43
N GLU A 135 -27.58 5.11 9.86
CA GLU A 135 -27.85 6.36 9.13
C GLU A 135 -28.40 6.12 7.71
N GLY A 136 -28.55 4.85 7.29
CA GLY A 136 -29.10 4.48 5.98
C GLY A 136 -28.11 4.70 4.81
N LYS A 137 -26.80 4.83 5.07
CA LYS A 137 -25.77 5.05 4.04
C LYS A 137 -25.32 3.77 3.32
N ALA A 138 -25.73 2.60 3.80
CA ALA A 138 -25.27 1.32 3.29
C ALA A 138 -25.57 1.11 1.80
N ASP A 139 -26.78 1.46 1.35
CA ASP A 139 -27.19 1.28 -0.04
C ASP A 139 -26.45 2.23 -0.98
N GLU A 140 -26.21 3.47 -0.57
CA GLU A 140 -25.43 4.46 -1.33
C GLU A 140 -23.97 3.99 -1.49
N ILE A 141 -23.33 3.61 -0.38
CA ILE A 141 -21.95 3.09 -0.38
C ILE A 141 -21.88 1.86 -1.29
N ARG A 142 -22.81 0.93 -1.15
CA ARG A 142 -22.86 -0.28 -1.97
C ARG A 142 -23.05 0.02 -3.46
N ALA A 143 -23.91 0.95 -3.80
CA ALA A 143 -24.17 1.34 -5.18
C ALA A 143 -22.92 1.90 -5.86
N LYS A 144 -22.13 2.72 -5.14
CA LYS A 144 -20.94 3.37 -5.68
C LYS A 144 -19.70 2.50 -5.66
N THR A 145 -19.52 1.70 -4.60
CA THR A 145 -18.28 0.96 -4.35
C THR A 145 -18.38 -0.56 -4.52
N GLY A 146 -19.59 -1.11 -4.54
CA GLY A 146 -19.86 -2.55 -4.46
C GLY A 146 -19.66 -3.14 -3.06
N LEU A 147 -19.33 -2.32 -2.04
CA LEU A 147 -19.00 -2.76 -0.69
C LEU A 147 -20.11 -2.42 0.31
N MET A 148 -20.24 -3.22 1.35
CA MET A 148 -21.03 -2.85 2.54
C MET A 148 -20.11 -2.16 3.55
N PRO A 149 -20.63 -1.20 4.36
CA PRO A 149 -19.85 -0.62 5.46
C PRO A 149 -19.33 -1.71 6.40
N ASP A 150 -18.03 -1.83 6.49
CA ASP A 150 -17.34 -2.78 7.38
C ASP A 150 -15.97 -2.22 7.80
N PRO A 151 -15.54 -2.45 9.06
CA PRO A 151 -14.20 -2.06 9.52
C PRO A 151 -13.05 -2.70 8.73
N TYR A 152 -13.33 -3.67 7.89
CA TYR A 152 -12.39 -4.29 6.97
C TYR A 152 -11.76 -3.27 6.01
N PHE A 153 -12.54 -2.33 5.48
CA PHE A 153 -12.15 -1.39 4.44
C PHE A 153 -11.45 -0.14 4.98
N SER A 154 -10.74 0.61 4.10
CA SER A 154 -9.84 1.69 4.52
C SER A 154 -10.57 2.94 5.02
N GLY A 155 -11.72 3.31 4.46
CA GLY A 155 -12.40 4.58 4.74
C GLY A 155 -12.67 4.82 6.22
N THR A 156 -13.20 3.81 6.94
CA THR A 156 -13.47 3.93 8.38
C THR A 156 -12.19 4.05 9.22
N LYS A 157 -11.07 3.46 8.75
CA LYS A 157 -9.76 3.54 9.43
C LYS A 157 -9.15 4.93 9.26
N ILE A 158 -9.28 5.55 8.08
CA ILE A 158 -8.88 6.93 7.85
C ILE A 158 -9.65 7.85 8.79
N LYS A 159 -10.99 7.74 8.79
CA LYS A 159 -11.83 8.50 9.71
C LYS A 159 -11.38 8.34 11.16
N TRP A 160 -11.12 7.11 11.59
CA TRP A 160 -10.65 6.84 12.95
C TRP A 160 -9.31 7.55 13.25
N ILE A 161 -8.34 7.50 12.34
CA ILE A 161 -7.04 8.19 12.51
C ILE A 161 -7.27 9.69 12.65
N LEU A 162 -8.07 10.29 11.77
CA LEU A 162 -8.35 11.72 11.80
C LEU A 162 -9.07 12.17 13.08
N ASP A 163 -9.87 11.30 13.68
CA ASP A 163 -10.64 11.61 14.90
C ASP A 163 -9.87 11.31 16.21
N ASN A 164 -8.83 10.46 16.16
CA ASN A 164 -8.17 9.97 17.38
C ASN A 164 -6.66 10.30 17.48
N VAL A 165 -6.05 10.78 16.42
CA VAL A 165 -4.68 11.27 16.44
C VAL A 165 -4.69 12.79 16.57
N ASP A 166 -4.04 13.30 17.61
CA ASP A 166 -4.03 14.72 17.90
C ASP A 166 -3.55 15.56 16.71
N GLY A 167 -4.36 16.55 16.31
CA GLY A 167 -4.06 17.44 15.18
C GLY A 167 -4.29 16.86 13.78
N ALA A 168 -4.51 15.55 13.65
CA ALA A 168 -4.59 14.89 12.35
C ALA A 168 -5.69 15.45 11.45
N ARG A 169 -6.88 15.76 11.99
CA ARG A 169 -7.98 16.32 11.20
C ARG A 169 -7.63 17.70 10.65
N ALA A 170 -7.09 18.59 11.48
CA ALA A 170 -6.69 19.92 11.05
C ALA A 170 -5.58 19.87 9.98
N ALA A 171 -4.59 18.98 10.16
CA ALA A 171 -3.53 18.77 9.18
C ALA A 171 -4.08 18.20 7.85
N ALA A 172 -5.06 17.29 7.91
CA ALA A 172 -5.72 16.76 6.71
C ALA A 172 -6.49 17.87 5.96
N GLU A 173 -7.25 18.70 6.68
CA GLU A 173 -7.99 19.84 6.09
C GLU A 173 -7.05 20.90 5.50
N ALA A 174 -5.84 21.05 6.07
CA ALA A 174 -4.78 21.90 5.51
C ALA A 174 -4.06 21.27 4.29
N GLY A 175 -4.36 19.99 3.95
CA GLY A 175 -3.70 19.27 2.86
C GLY A 175 -2.28 18.78 3.19
N GLU A 176 -1.93 18.73 4.47
CA GLU A 176 -0.60 18.34 4.96
C GLU A 176 -0.45 16.82 5.10
N LEU A 177 -1.54 16.05 5.05
CA LEU A 177 -1.50 14.60 5.16
C LEU A 177 -1.72 13.91 3.81
N MET A 178 -1.13 12.75 3.70
CA MET A 178 -1.34 11.79 2.62
C MET A 178 -1.87 10.48 3.19
N PHE A 179 -2.65 9.77 2.38
CA PHE A 179 -3.20 8.46 2.71
C PHE A 179 -2.84 7.46 1.62
N GLY A 180 -2.60 6.21 1.99
CA GLY A 180 -2.45 5.12 1.04
C GLY A 180 -2.71 3.75 1.66
N THR A 181 -2.97 2.79 0.79
CA THR A 181 -2.77 1.37 1.08
C THR A 181 -1.29 1.01 0.95
N ILE A 182 -0.91 -0.21 1.25
CA ILE A 182 0.52 -0.59 1.34
C ILE A 182 1.25 -0.41 0.00
N ASP A 183 0.58 -0.64 -1.14
CA ASP A 183 1.15 -0.35 -2.47
C ASP A 183 1.55 1.11 -2.62
N THR A 184 0.65 2.04 -2.30
CA THR A 184 0.93 3.48 -2.37
C THR A 184 2.06 3.87 -1.43
N TRP A 185 2.07 3.36 -0.20
CA TRP A 185 3.14 3.58 0.76
C TRP A 185 4.50 3.12 0.23
N LEU A 186 4.56 1.93 -0.37
CA LEU A 186 5.79 1.41 -0.95
C LEU A 186 6.23 2.22 -2.17
N ILE A 187 5.31 2.53 -3.09
CA ILE A 187 5.62 3.32 -4.29
C ILE A 187 6.17 4.69 -3.91
N TYR A 188 5.46 5.41 -3.05
CA TYR A 188 5.87 6.73 -2.58
C TYR A 188 7.30 6.72 -2.03
N ASN A 189 7.60 5.79 -1.13
CA ASN A 189 8.92 5.71 -0.51
C ASN A 189 10.01 5.18 -1.45
N LEU A 190 9.71 4.19 -2.29
CA LEU A 190 10.68 3.64 -3.25
C LEU A 190 11.04 4.63 -4.37
N THR A 191 10.17 5.62 -4.60
CA THR A 191 10.41 6.70 -5.59
C THR A 191 10.90 8.00 -4.94
N GLY A 192 11.24 7.98 -3.64
CA GLY A 192 11.70 9.20 -2.94
C GLY A 192 10.62 10.28 -2.82
N GLY A 193 9.33 9.91 -2.85
CA GLY A 193 8.20 10.83 -2.79
C GLY A 193 7.72 11.37 -4.15
N GLU A 194 8.35 10.96 -5.25
CA GLU A 194 8.01 11.48 -6.58
C GLU A 194 6.70 10.92 -7.15
N VAL A 195 6.36 9.67 -6.81
CA VAL A 195 5.16 9.00 -7.32
C VAL A 195 4.18 8.70 -6.18
N PHE A 196 3.00 9.29 -6.26
CA PHE A 196 1.86 9.01 -5.39
C PHE A 196 0.76 8.37 -6.21
N ALA A 197 0.66 7.04 -6.16
CA ALA A 197 -0.25 6.28 -7.01
C ALA A 197 -0.74 5.00 -6.33
N THR A 198 -1.88 4.53 -6.77
CA THR A 198 -2.45 3.21 -6.47
C THR A 198 -3.02 2.59 -7.73
N ASP A 199 -3.57 1.39 -7.64
CA ASP A 199 -4.30 0.75 -8.71
C ASP A 199 -5.79 0.54 -8.35
N TYR A 200 -6.60 0.18 -9.34
CA TYR A 200 -8.03 -0.05 -9.14
C TYR A 200 -8.31 -1.18 -8.13
N THR A 201 -7.44 -2.18 -8.04
CA THR A 201 -7.65 -3.32 -7.14
C THR A 201 -7.45 -2.96 -5.67
N ASN A 202 -6.61 -1.96 -5.37
CA ASN A 202 -6.44 -1.38 -4.04
C ASN A 202 -7.47 -0.26 -3.79
N ALA A 203 -7.63 0.69 -4.72
CA ALA A 203 -8.56 1.80 -4.61
C ALA A 203 -10.00 1.33 -4.33
N SER A 204 -10.48 0.32 -5.06
CA SER A 204 -11.81 -0.26 -4.89
C SER A 204 -12.06 -0.88 -3.50
N ARG A 205 -11.01 -1.07 -2.68
CA ARG A 205 -11.12 -1.63 -1.33
C ARG A 205 -11.12 -0.56 -0.24
N THR A 206 -11.19 0.71 -0.61
CA THR A 206 -11.13 1.82 0.35
C THR A 206 -12.49 2.26 0.89
N MET A 207 -13.60 1.94 0.24
CA MET A 207 -14.94 2.54 0.37
C MET A 207 -15.01 4.02 -0.03
N LEU A 208 -13.99 4.54 -0.71
CA LEU A 208 -13.90 5.93 -1.15
C LEU A 208 -13.80 6.04 -2.68
N PHE A 209 -13.76 4.91 -3.37
CA PHE A 209 -13.56 4.81 -4.81
C PHE A 209 -14.82 4.33 -5.51
N ASN A 210 -15.30 5.10 -6.48
CA ASN A 210 -16.47 4.76 -7.29
C ASN A 210 -16.07 3.82 -8.43
N ILE A 211 -16.57 2.58 -8.39
CA ILE A 211 -16.22 1.54 -9.37
C ILE A 211 -16.87 1.75 -10.74
N HIS A 212 -17.81 2.67 -10.88
CA HIS A 212 -18.47 2.98 -12.14
C HIS A 212 -17.79 4.11 -12.90
N THR A 213 -17.33 5.14 -12.17
CA THR A 213 -16.57 6.27 -12.74
C THR A 213 -15.09 5.98 -12.83
N LEU A 214 -14.60 4.99 -12.07
CA LEU A 214 -13.18 4.63 -11.90
C LEU A 214 -12.36 5.79 -11.32
N ASP A 215 -12.94 6.51 -10.38
CA ASP A 215 -12.33 7.66 -9.71
C ASP A 215 -12.74 7.74 -8.24
N TRP A 216 -12.07 8.60 -7.48
CA TRP A 216 -12.44 8.91 -6.10
C TRP A 216 -13.82 9.59 -6.07
N ASP A 217 -14.61 9.30 -5.06
CA ASP A 217 -15.98 9.82 -4.93
C ASP A 217 -16.04 10.88 -3.83
N ASP A 218 -16.36 12.11 -4.20
CA ASP A 218 -16.36 13.27 -3.29
C ASP A 218 -17.47 13.20 -2.21
N GLU A 219 -18.48 12.35 -2.40
CA GLU A 219 -19.59 12.21 -1.43
C GLU A 219 -19.31 11.11 -0.40
N LEU A 220 -18.35 10.20 -0.67
CA LEU A 220 -17.93 9.13 0.24
C LEU A 220 -16.82 9.58 1.18
#